data_05d944d50eb0538d92b6e70b64426c1e
#
_entry.id   05d944d50eb0538d92b6e70b64426c1e
#
_cell.length_a   1.000
_cell.length_b   1.000
_cell.length_c   1.000
_cell.angle_alpha   90.00
_cell.angle_beta   90.00
_cell.angle_gamma   90.00
#
_symmetry.space_group_name_H-M   'P 1'
#
loop_
_entity.id
_entity.type
_entity.pdbx_description
1 polymer ?
#
loop_
_entity_poly.entity_id
_entity_poly.type
_entity_poly.pdbx_seq_one_letter_code
_entity_poly.pdbx_strand_id
1 'polypeptide(L)'
;MSTIWRTAARAAAVVLAVAAAGCFSVDAAYSPAADSEQVLVSNNGWWLFNCIPLCCGNATPEPDRAGPFAFFRNDVTLDKVQHRFMEYAQARGASVQDLVYNNYDNVLFSIPFTNNPVPIPYLLCYREIQLSGVLK
;
A
#
# COMPACT_ATOMS: atom_id res chain seq x y z
N MET A 1 8.93 28.55 -24.39
CA MET A 1 8.43 27.28 -23.81
C MET A 1 7.04 27.55 -23.29
N SER A 2 6.04 26.94 -23.90
CA SER A 2 4.63 27.28 -23.69
C SER A 2 4.14 26.89 -22.30
N THR A 3 3.20 27.64 -21.77
CA THR A 3 2.54 27.43 -20.47
C THR A 3 1.98 26.03 -20.35
N ILE A 4 1.60 25.39 -21.45
CA ILE A 4 1.08 24.02 -21.53
C ILE A 4 2.12 22.99 -21.06
N TRP A 5 3.39 23.12 -21.43
CA TRP A 5 4.45 22.21 -20.98
C TRP A 5 4.73 22.30 -19.49
N ARG A 6 4.63 23.50 -18.91
CA ARG A 6 4.79 23.70 -17.46
C ARG A 6 3.64 23.08 -16.67
N THR A 7 2.43 23.18 -17.20
CA THR A 7 1.24 22.58 -16.57
C THR A 7 1.30 21.05 -16.65
N ALA A 8 1.68 20.51 -17.81
CA ALA A 8 1.86 19.07 -17.99
C ALA A 8 2.97 18.50 -17.10
N ALA A 9 4.09 19.19 -16.98
CA ALA A 9 5.19 18.77 -16.09
C ALA A 9 4.79 18.81 -14.61
N ARG A 10 4.01 19.81 -14.19
CA ARG A 10 3.49 19.88 -12.82
C ARG A 10 2.46 18.78 -12.54
N ALA A 11 1.57 18.52 -13.47
CA ALA A 11 0.62 17.41 -13.35
C ALA A 11 1.33 16.07 -13.29
N ALA A 12 2.35 15.84 -14.11
CA ALA A 12 3.17 14.63 -14.07
C ALA A 12 3.93 14.50 -12.75
N ALA A 13 4.46 15.58 -12.19
CA ALA A 13 5.15 15.58 -10.91
C ALA A 13 4.20 15.27 -9.74
N VAL A 14 2.97 15.77 -9.77
CA VAL A 14 1.94 15.47 -8.78
C VAL A 14 1.52 14.01 -8.88
N VAL A 15 1.33 13.47 -10.08
CA VAL A 15 0.99 12.05 -10.29
C VAL A 15 2.13 11.15 -9.81
N LEU A 16 3.38 11.52 -10.08
CA LEU A 16 4.56 10.81 -9.57
C LEU A 16 4.68 10.88 -8.04
N ALA A 17 4.37 12.03 -7.43
CA ALA A 17 4.40 12.18 -5.97
C ALA A 17 3.28 11.37 -5.29
N VAL A 18 2.10 11.28 -5.91
CA VAL A 18 0.99 10.46 -5.43
C VAL A 18 1.28 8.97 -5.62
N ALA A 19 1.92 8.58 -6.71
CA ALA A 19 2.37 7.21 -6.94
C ALA A 19 3.46 6.80 -5.93
N ALA A 20 4.32 7.73 -5.51
CA ALA A 20 5.33 7.50 -4.49
C ALA A 20 4.75 7.28 -3.07
N ALA A 21 3.47 7.62 -2.85
CA ALA A 21 2.79 7.35 -1.58
C ALA A 21 2.29 5.90 -1.45
N GLY A 22 2.39 5.07 -2.50
CA GLY A 22 2.09 3.64 -2.46
C GLY A 22 3.35 2.87 -2.05
N CYS A 23 3.54 2.59 -0.75
CA CYS A 23 4.74 1.92 -0.28
C CYS A 23 4.39 0.66 0.51
N PHE A 24 5.24 -0.35 0.34
CA PHE A 24 5.37 -1.41 1.33
C PHE A 24 6.25 -0.90 2.46
N SER A 25 5.80 -1.00 3.72
CA SER A 25 6.60 -0.63 4.91
C SER A 25 6.60 -1.73 5.96
N VAL A 26 7.71 -1.77 6.71
CA VAL A 26 7.86 -2.59 7.91
C VAL A 26 8.34 -1.65 9.00
N ASP A 27 7.50 -1.42 9.99
CA ASP A 27 7.81 -0.62 11.15
C ASP A 27 7.93 -1.53 12.38
N ALA A 28 9.01 -1.39 13.13
CA ALA A 28 9.29 -2.22 14.29
C ALA A 28 9.67 -1.35 15.50
N ALA A 29 9.04 -1.64 16.64
CA ALA A 29 9.32 -0.97 17.90
C ALA A 29 9.59 -2.00 19.00
N TYR A 30 10.79 -1.97 19.55
CA TYR A 30 11.17 -2.84 20.68
C TYR A 30 10.68 -2.25 22.01
N SER A 31 10.05 -3.11 22.81
CA SER A 31 9.61 -2.80 24.18
C SER A 31 10.50 -3.53 25.19
N PRO A 32 11.44 -2.81 25.86
CA PRO A 32 12.33 -3.44 26.82
C PRO A 32 11.61 -4.02 28.05
N ALA A 33 10.48 -3.43 28.43
CA ALA A 33 9.70 -3.86 29.58
C ALA A 33 9.01 -5.21 29.36
N ALA A 34 8.69 -5.56 28.13
CA ALA A 34 8.01 -6.80 27.76
C ALA A 34 8.96 -7.81 27.08
N ASP A 35 10.22 -7.44 26.87
CA ASP A 35 11.20 -8.20 26.08
C ASP A 35 10.59 -8.70 24.76
N SER A 36 9.95 -7.79 24.05
CA SER A 36 9.19 -8.09 22.84
C SER A 36 9.31 -6.96 21.83
N GLU A 37 9.18 -7.31 20.57
CA GLU A 37 9.17 -6.36 19.45
C GLU A 37 7.76 -6.29 18.86
N GLN A 38 7.18 -5.09 18.82
CA GLN A 38 5.94 -4.86 18.07
C GLN A 38 6.29 -4.56 16.63
N VAL A 39 5.72 -5.31 15.70
CA VAL A 39 5.96 -5.16 14.27
C VAL A 39 4.65 -4.85 13.57
N LEU A 40 4.69 -3.82 12.72
CA LEU A 40 3.63 -3.45 11.81
C LEU A 40 4.14 -3.57 10.37
N VAL A 41 3.52 -4.42 9.59
CA VAL A 41 3.76 -4.54 8.16
C VAL A 41 2.56 -3.97 7.42
N SER A 42 2.78 -2.99 6.56
CA SER A 42 1.72 -2.43 5.74
C SER A 42 2.08 -2.46 4.26
N ASN A 43 1.06 -2.62 3.43
CA ASN A 43 1.16 -2.44 1.99
C ASN A 43 -0.06 -1.67 1.50
N ASN A 44 0.18 -0.68 0.67
CA ASN A 44 -0.86 0.17 0.15
C ASN A 44 -0.73 0.39 -1.35
N GLY A 45 -1.80 0.88 -1.97
CA GLY A 45 -1.81 1.13 -3.40
C GLY A 45 -3.05 1.85 -3.87
N TRP A 46 -3.06 2.10 -5.17
CA TRP A 46 -4.06 2.87 -5.87
C TRP A 46 -4.77 2.05 -6.95
N TRP A 47 -6.07 2.16 -7.03
CA TRP A 47 -6.91 1.49 -8.01
C TRP A 47 -7.74 2.50 -8.79
N LEU A 48 -7.87 2.25 -10.08
CA LEU A 48 -8.82 2.92 -10.94
C LEU A 48 -10.13 2.12 -10.93
N PHE A 49 -11.25 2.80 -10.73
CA PHE A 49 -12.60 2.20 -10.67
C PHE A 49 -12.70 1.02 -9.66
N ASN A 50 -11.90 1.05 -8.62
CA ASN A 50 -11.82 -0.01 -7.61
C ASN A 50 -11.47 -1.43 -8.12
N CYS A 51 -11.13 -1.58 -9.38
CA CYS A 51 -10.86 -2.88 -10.01
C CYS A 51 -9.50 -2.96 -10.72
N ILE A 52 -8.98 -1.86 -11.23
CA ILE A 52 -7.72 -1.86 -11.98
C ILE A 52 -6.61 -1.34 -11.08
N PRO A 53 -5.66 -2.18 -10.65
CA PRO A 53 -4.52 -1.72 -9.87
C PRO A 53 -3.63 -0.81 -10.72
N LEU A 54 -3.35 0.39 -10.24
CA LEU A 54 -2.47 1.33 -10.91
C LEU A 54 -1.03 1.19 -10.41
N CYS A 55 -0.87 1.30 -9.11
CA CYS A 55 0.42 1.24 -8.44
C CYS A 55 0.23 0.78 -7.00
N CYS A 56 1.09 -0.09 -6.51
CA CYS A 56 1.13 -0.50 -5.11
C CYS A 56 2.57 -0.76 -4.66
N GLY A 57 2.78 -0.90 -3.35
CA GLY A 57 4.04 -1.36 -2.80
C GLY A 57 4.36 -2.78 -3.28
N ASN A 58 5.63 -3.03 -3.57
CA ASN A 58 6.10 -4.34 -4.01
C ASN A 58 6.31 -5.26 -2.79
N ALA A 59 5.32 -6.08 -2.49
CA ALA A 59 5.39 -7.02 -1.36
C ALA A 59 6.19 -8.30 -1.67
N THR A 60 6.34 -8.65 -2.95
CA THR A 60 7.11 -9.81 -3.38
C THR A 60 8.13 -9.39 -4.43
N PRO A 61 9.35 -8.94 -4.03
CA PRO A 61 10.37 -8.60 -4.98
C PRO A 61 10.83 -9.88 -5.69
N GLU A 62 10.39 -10.02 -6.94
CA GLU A 62 10.97 -11.01 -7.86
C GLU A 62 12.34 -10.48 -8.31
N PRO A 63 13.35 -11.37 -8.51
CA PRO A 63 14.70 -10.96 -8.93
C PRO A 63 14.70 -10.10 -10.20
N ASP A 64 13.75 -10.35 -11.09
CA ASP A 64 13.62 -9.66 -12.37
C ASP A 64 12.85 -8.33 -12.29
N ARG A 65 12.29 -8.00 -11.13
CA ARG A 65 11.44 -6.82 -10.90
C ARG A 65 11.85 -6.07 -9.65
N ALA A 66 13.14 -5.79 -9.55
CA ALA A 66 13.71 -5.05 -8.44
C ALA A 66 13.19 -3.60 -8.44
N GLY A 67 12.27 -3.29 -7.56
CA GLY A 67 11.77 -1.94 -7.35
C GLY A 67 10.83 -1.88 -6.15
N PRO A 68 10.67 -0.70 -5.52
CA PRO A 68 9.78 -0.53 -4.38
C PRO A 68 8.30 -0.58 -4.78
N PHE A 69 7.99 -0.49 -6.07
CA PHE A 69 6.63 -0.39 -6.59
C PHE A 69 6.30 -1.49 -7.59
N ALA A 70 5.04 -1.91 -7.56
CA ALA A 70 4.43 -2.76 -8.57
C ALA A 70 3.36 -1.97 -9.32
N PHE A 71 3.46 -1.96 -10.66
CA PHE A 71 2.49 -1.31 -11.54
C PHE A 71 1.58 -2.36 -12.17
N PHE A 72 0.27 -2.05 -12.27
CA PHE A 72 -0.74 -2.90 -12.87
C PHE A 72 -0.80 -4.33 -12.30
N ARG A 73 -0.37 -4.47 -11.06
CA ARG A 73 -0.37 -5.72 -10.30
C ARG A 73 -0.98 -5.46 -8.93
N ASN A 74 -1.77 -6.41 -8.43
CA ASN A 74 -2.30 -6.34 -7.08
C ASN A 74 -1.36 -7.07 -6.10
N ASP A 75 -0.58 -6.30 -5.37
CA ASP A 75 0.27 -6.79 -4.28
C ASP A 75 -0.27 -6.39 -2.89
N VAL A 76 -1.39 -5.66 -2.85
CA VAL A 76 -2.09 -5.30 -1.61
C VAL A 76 -3.07 -6.42 -1.27
N THR A 77 -2.53 -7.54 -0.82
CA THR A 77 -3.28 -8.74 -0.43
C THR A 77 -2.76 -9.25 0.90
N LEU A 78 -3.65 -9.84 1.70
CA LEU A 78 -3.31 -10.32 3.05
C LEU A 78 -2.22 -11.39 3.02
N ASP A 79 -2.28 -12.32 2.07
CA ASP A 79 -1.31 -13.40 1.93
C ASP A 79 0.12 -12.87 1.70
N LYS A 80 0.27 -11.84 0.88
CA LYS A 80 1.57 -11.22 0.59
C LYS A 80 2.11 -10.43 1.78
N VAL A 81 1.26 -9.66 2.45
CA VAL A 81 1.64 -8.94 3.67
C VAL A 81 1.99 -9.91 4.79
N GLN A 82 1.21 -10.99 4.95
CA GLN A 82 1.48 -12.04 5.91
C GLN A 82 2.79 -12.79 5.60
N HIS A 83 3.05 -13.09 4.34
CA HIS A 83 4.30 -13.73 3.94
C HIS A 83 5.50 -12.87 4.33
N ARG A 84 5.45 -11.56 4.08
CA ARG A 84 6.50 -10.62 4.48
C ARG A 84 6.66 -10.50 5.98
N PHE A 85 5.56 -10.48 6.72
CA PHE A 85 5.60 -10.49 8.17
C PHE A 85 6.31 -11.74 8.70
N MET A 86 5.97 -12.91 8.14
CA MET A 86 6.59 -14.19 8.54
C MET A 86 8.07 -14.28 8.15
N GLU A 87 8.45 -13.78 6.97
CA GLU A 87 9.87 -13.67 6.58
C GLU A 87 10.66 -12.81 7.58
N TYR A 88 10.09 -11.67 7.99
CA TYR A 88 10.70 -10.79 8.98
C TYR A 88 10.87 -11.48 10.33
N ALA A 89 9.83 -12.17 10.81
CA ALA A 89 9.87 -12.93 12.07
C ALA A 89 10.89 -14.07 12.02
N GLN A 90 10.93 -14.84 10.93
CA GLN A 90 11.89 -15.93 10.72
C GLN A 90 13.34 -15.44 10.67
N ALA A 91 13.60 -14.31 10.01
CA ALA A 91 14.93 -13.71 9.96
C ALA A 91 15.47 -13.32 11.34
N ARG A 92 14.56 -13.11 12.32
CA ARG A 92 14.89 -12.82 13.71
C ARG A 92 14.85 -14.03 14.65
N GLY A 93 14.42 -15.18 14.14
CA GLY A 93 14.24 -16.38 14.95
C GLY A 93 13.16 -16.23 16.02
N ALA A 94 12.22 -15.31 15.82
CA ALA A 94 11.21 -14.96 16.81
C ALA A 94 9.89 -15.69 16.59
N SER A 95 9.17 -15.96 17.67
CA SER A 95 7.80 -16.47 17.64
C SER A 95 6.80 -15.32 17.49
N VAL A 96 5.76 -15.54 16.70
CA VAL A 96 4.71 -14.53 16.44
C VAL A 96 3.57 -14.72 17.43
N GLN A 97 3.15 -13.65 18.06
CA GLN A 97 1.99 -13.59 18.98
C GLN A 97 1.09 -12.41 18.62
N ASP A 98 -0.19 -12.51 18.99
CA ASP A 98 -1.17 -11.43 18.89
C ASP A 98 -1.26 -10.77 17.51
N LEU A 99 -1.43 -11.59 16.47
CA LEU A 99 -1.54 -11.13 15.10
C LEU A 99 -2.88 -10.41 14.86
N VAL A 100 -2.83 -9.15 14.47
CA VAL A 100 -4.01 -8.31 14.19
C VAL A 100 -3.96 -7.83 12.75
N TYR A 101 -5.07 -8.01 12.04
CA TYR A 101 -5.26 -7.58 10.66
C TYR A 101 -6.19 -6.39 10.58
N ASN A 102 -5.80 -5.37 9.83
CA ASN A 102 -6.61 -4.22 9.47
C ASN A 102 -6.62 -4.00 7.96
N ASN A 103 -7.78 -3.66 7.42
CA ASN A 103 -7.96 -3.30 6.03
C ASN A 103 -8.64 -1.95 5.92
N TYR A 104 -8.05 -1.03 5.16
CA TYR A 104 -8.58 0.31 4.91
C TYR A 104 -8.82 0.51 3.43
N ASP A 105 -10.06 0.78 3.05
CA ASP A 105 -10.45 1.16 1.70
C ASP A 105 -11.00 2.58 1.74
N ASN A 106 -10.31 3.51 1.07
CA ASN A 106 -10.73 4.90 0.94
C ASN A 106 -10.98 5.28 -0.51
N VAL A 107 -12.10 5.93 -0.74
CA VAL A 107 -12.45 6.51 -2.04
C VAL A 107 -12.11 7.97 -2.05
N LEU A 108 -11.15 8.38 -2.88
CA LEU A 108 -10.68 9.76 -2.93
C LEU A 108 -11.45 10.62 -3.93
N PHE A 109 -11.89 10.04 -5.04
CA PHE A 109 -12.64 10.77 -6.05
C PHE A 109 -13.85 9.98 -6.50
N SER A 110 -15.04 10.51 -6.25
CA SER A 110 -16.27 10.15 -6.93
C SER A 110 -16.63 11.27 -7.90
N ILE A 111 -16.90 10.95 -9.16
CA ILE A 111 -17.42 11.93 -10.10
C ILE A 111 -18.95 11.93 -9.98
N PRO A 112 -19.58 13.03 -9.50
CA PRO A 112 -21.02 13.14 -9.59
C PRO A 112 -21.41 13.36 -11.06
N PHE A 113 -22.01 12.36 -11.67
CA PHE A 113 -22.61 12.53 -12.99
C PHE A 113 -24.06 12.97 -12.83
N THR A 114 -24.33 14.23 -13.27
CA THR A 114 -25.64 14.86 -13.44
C THR A 114 -26.61 14.83 -12.25
N ASN A 115 -27.69 15.60 -12.29
CA ASN A 115 -28.73 15.79 -11.28
C ASN A 115 -29.47 14.50 -10.82
N ASN A 116 -29.08 13.34 -11.28
CA ASN A 116 -29.47 12.03 -10.77
C ASN A 116 -28.24 11.33 -10.23
N PRO A 117 -28.22 10.91 -8.97
CA PRO A 117 -27.09 10.18 -8.39
C PRO A 117 -27.05 8.75 -8.90
N VAL A 118 -26.63 8.56 -10.13
CA VAL A 118 -26.10 7.25 -10.56
C VAL A 118 -24.69 7.20 -10.03
N PRO A 119 -24.37 6.35 -9.04
CA PRO A 119 -23.01 6.23 -8.54
C PRO A 119 -22.14 5.66 -9.66
N ILE A 120 -21.43 6.52 -10.36
CA ILE A 120 -20.33 6.03 -11.18
C ILE A 120 -19.26 5.51 -10.24
N PRO A 121 -18.79 4.28 -10.46
CA PRO A 121 -17.82 3.67 -9.57
C PRO A 121 -16.58 4.55 -9.46
N TYR A 122 -16.19 4.77 -8.29
CA TYR A 122 -15.05 5.47 -7.73
C TYR A 122 -13.87 5.57 -8.69
N LEU A 123 -13.57 6.77 -9.16
CA LEU A 123 -12.53 6.99 -10.17
C LEU A 123 -11.15 6.57 -9.64
N LEU A 124 -10.84 6.93 -8.41
CA LEU A 124 -9.58 6.60 -7.78
C LEU A 124 -9.82 6.12 -6.35
N CYS A 125 -9.34 4.93 -6.05
CA CYS A 125 -9.45 4.29 -4.75
C CYS A 125 -8.07 4.01 -4.17
N TYR A 126 -7.93 4.22 -2.88
CA TYR A 126 -6.75 3.84 -2.11
C TYR A 126 -7.09 2.64 -1.25
N ARG A 127 -6.24 1.64 -1.25
CA ARG A 127 -6.32 0.48 -0.36
C ARG A 127 -5.05 0.34 0.44
N GLU A 128 -5.23 -0.06 1.68
CA GLU A 128 -4.13 -0.37 2.57
C GLU A 128 -4.47 -1.62 3.38
N ILE A 129 -3.52 -2.54 3.45
CA ILE A 129 -3.56 -3.69 4.33
C ILE A 129 -2.45 -3.54 5.34
N GLN A 130 -2.81 -3.68 6.60
CA GLN A 130 -1.89 -3.64 7.73
C GLN A 130 -1.98 -4.95 8.50
N LEU A 131 -0.83 -5.49 8.86
CA LEU A 131 -0.69 -6.64 9.73
C LEU A 131 0.25 -6.27 10.86
N SER A 132 -0.24 -6.31 12.08
CA SER A 132 0.54 -6.05 13.28
C SER A 132 0.63 -7.30 14.16
N GLY A 133 1.75 -7.48 14.84
CA GLY A 133 1.95 -8.58 15.77
C GLY A 133 3.09 -8.32 16.73
N VAL A 134 3.20 -9.17 17.72
CA VAL A 134 4.27 -9.15 18.73
C VAL A 134 5.24 -10.30 18.45
N LEU A 135 6.51 -9.98 18.37
CA LEU A 135 7.61 -10.93 18.23
C LEU A 135 8.29 -11.15 19.60
N LYS A 136 8.50 -12.42 19.95
CA LYS A 136 9.23 -12.88 21.16
C LYS A 136 10.24 -13.94 20.83
#